data_f8fe32b4d13650bdbc6a1338a3017f7e
#
_entry.id   f8fe32b4d13650bdbc6a1338a3017f7e
#
_cell.length_a   1.000
_cell.length_b   1.000
_cell.length_c   1.000
_cell.angle_alpha   90.00
_cell.angle_beta   90.00
_cell.angle_gamma   90.00
#
_symmetry.space_group_name_H-M   'P 1'
#
loop_
_entity.id
_entity.type
_entity.pdbx_description
1 polymer ?
#
loop_
_entity_poly.entity_id
_entity_poly.type
_entity_poly.pdbx_seq_one_letter_code
_entity_poly.pdbx_strand_id
1 'polypeptide(L)'
;MSLFKEETEQIIKDSEDRVICRYTLTDNLNKYAEGILYFSNEMFKFISGKYGNGYAPKGKYKAYSGQLKHRQENSYQQFGFGWCLPLGAQFETDRSGLMLHPDGGVEGTLGCIGLHFESLDENVKCYNLLRDYLDKSNILNVEIV
;
A
#
# COMPACT_ATOMS: atom_id res chain seq x y z
N MET A 1 19.67 -14.86 -16.93
CA MET A 1 18.76 -14.30 -15.93
C MET A 1 18.42 -12.87 -16.32
N SER A 2 17.17 -12.47 -16.27
CA SER A 2 16.78 -11.10 -16.64
C SER A 2 17.07 -10.13 -15.50
N LEU A 3 17.39 -8.88 -15.84
CA LEU A 3 17.53 -7.80 -14.88
C LEU A 3 16.27 -7.63 -14.03
N PHE A 4 15.10 -7.82 -14.66
CA PHE A 4 13.81 -7.70 -13.98
C PHE A 4 13.67 -8.70 -12.83
N LYS A 5 14.13 -9.93 -13.03
CA LYS A 5 14.11 -10.98 -11.99
C LYS A 5 15.03 -10.62 -10.83
N GLU A 6 16.23 -10.13 -11.13
CA GLU A 6 17.20 -9.70 -10.11
C GLU A 6 16.69 -8.52 -9.30
N GLU A 7 16.08 -7.52 -9.96
CA GLU A 7 15.46 -6.38 -9.28
C GLU A 7 14.34 -6.82 -8.36
N THR A 8 13.49 -7.75 -8.82
CA THR A 8 12.38 -8.27 -8.02
C THR A 8 12.90 -9.04 -6.81
N GLU A 9 13.92 -9.87 -6.96
CA GLU A 9 14.52 -10.59 -5.85
C GLU A 9 15.11 -9.63 -4.82
N GLN A 10 15.74 -8.55 -5.26
CA GLN A 10 16.29 -7.53 -4.37
C GLN A 10 15.19 -6.80 -3.61
N ILE A 11 14.09 -6.46 -4.27
CA ILE A 11 12.94 -5.81 -3.62
C ILE A 11 12.35 -6.72 -2.56
N ILE A 12 12.16 -7.99 -2.85
CA ILE A 12 11.64 -8.97 -1.88
C ILE A 12 12.54 -9.02 -0.65
N LYS A 13 13.84 -9.06 -0.84
CA LYS A 13 14.82 -9.05 0.25
C LYS A 13 14.76 -7.76 1.05
N ASP A 14 14.71 -6.62 0.38
CA ASP A 14 14.66 -5.29 1.03
C ASP A 14 13.34 -5.07 1.79
N SER A 15 12.29 -5.79 1.43
CA SER A 15 10.96 -5.65 2.02
C SER A 15 10.73 -6.54 3.25
N GLU A 16 11.75 -7.19 3.78
CA GLU A 16 11.60 -8.03 4.98
C GLU A 16 11.15 -7.21 6.20
N ASP A 17 11.64 -5.98 6.33
CA ASP A 17 11.39 -5.12 7.48
C ASP A 17 10.81 -3.75 7.11
N ARG A 18 10.33 -3.60 5.90
CA ARG A 18 9.67 -2.38 5.42
C ARG A 18 8.74 -2.73 4.26
N VAL A 19 7.77 -1.87 4.02
CA VAL A 19 6.87 -1.99 2.88
C VAL A 19 7.49 -1.30 1.67
N ILE A 20 7.51 -1.98 0.53
CA ILE A 20 7.90 -1.38 -0.74
C ILE A 20 6.73 -1.51 -1.70
N CYS A 21 6.20 -0.37 -2.14
CA CYS A 21 5.16 -0.29 -3.16
C CYS A 21 5.82 0.08 -4.49
N ARG A 22 5.84 -0.84 -5.43
CA ARG A 22 6.47 -0.62 -6.74
C ARG A 22 5.40 -0.46 -7.80
N TYR A 23 5.40 0.68 -8.49
CA TYR A 23 4.51 0.88 -9.62
C TYR A 23 4.95 0.00 -10.80
N THR A 24 3.99 -0.72 -11.38
CA THR A 24 4.20 -1.53 -12.58
C THR A 24 3.59 -0.87 -13.80
N LEU A 25 2.64 0.05 -13.60
CA LEU A 25 2.02 0.83 -14.65
C LEU A 25 1.67 2.19 -14.08
N THR A 26 2.01 3.25 -14.82
CA THR A 26 1.58 4.60 -14.50
C THR A 26 0.93 5.22 -15.74
N ASP A 27 -0.20 5.88 -15.53
CA ASP A 27 -0.93 6.58 -16.58
C ASP A 27 -1.16 8.01 -16.10
N ASN A 28 -0.28 8.92 -16.52
CA ASN A 28 -0.33 10.31 -16.09
C ASN A 28 -1.55 11.05 -16.66
N LEU A 29 -2.04 10.63 -17.82
CA LEU A 29 -3.22 11.24 -18.44
C LEU A 29 -4.47 11.00 -17.60
N ASN A 30 -4.66 9.76 -17.12
CA ASN A 30 -5.81 9.37 -16.30
C ASN A 30 -5.51 9.44 -14.79
N LYS A 31 -4.32 9.88 -14.42
CA LYS A 31 -3.91 10.03 -13.00
C LYS A 31 -4.04 8.73 -12.22
N TYR A 32 -3.64 7.62 -12.84
CA TYR A 32 -3.86 6.26 -12.35
C TYR A 32 -2.56 5.46 -12.38
N ALA A 33 -2.39 4.58 -11.41
CA ALA A 33 -1.27 3.67 -11.37
C ALA A 33 -1.68 2.32 -10.79
N GLU A 34 -0.96 1.29 -11.21
CA GLU A 34 -1.05 -0.05 -10.64
C GLU A 34 0.32 -0.46 -10.13
N GLY A 35 0.36 -1.36 -9.17
CA GLY A 35 1.62 -1.84 -8.66
C GLY A 35 1.50 -3.06 -7.76
N ILE A 36 2.63 -3.40 -7.17
CA ILE A 36 2.75 -4.51 -6.24
C ILE A 36 3.34 -3.97 -4.93
N LEU A 37 2.69 -4.29 -3.83
CA LEU A 37 3.19 -4.04 -2.48
C LEU A 37 3.94 -5.29 -2.02
N TYR A 38 5.20 -5.10 -1.63
CA TYR A 38 6.06 -6.15 -1.09
C TYR A 38 6.25 -5.93 0.40
N PHE A 39 6.01 -6.96 1.19
CA PHE A 39 6.28 -6.91 2.62
C PHE A 39 6.40 -8.33 3.19
N SER A 40 7.45 -8.58 3.97
CA SER A 40 7.64 -9.84 4.72
C SER A 40 7.51 -11.08 3.83
N ASN A 41 8.16 -11.07 2.67
CA ASN A 41 8.14 -12.13 1.66
C ASN A 41 6.77 -12.35 0.99
N GLU A 42 5.84 -11.42 1.17
CA GLU A 42 4.53 -11.47 0.54
C GLU A 42 4.37 -10.36 -0.49
N MET A 43 3.48 -10.57 -1.44
CA MET A 43 3.19 -9.61 -2.51
C MET A 43 1.69 -9.43 -2.63
N PHE A 44 1.27 -8.16 -2.73
CA PHE A 44 -0.14 -7.81 -2.86
C PHE A 44 -0.31 -6.79 -3.98
N LYS A 45 -1.31 -6.97 -4.82
CA LYS A 45 -1.63 -6.01 -5.88
C LYS A 45 -2.28 -4.76 -5.29
N PHE A 46 -1.98 -3.61 -5.90
CA PHE A 46 -2.65 -2.36 -5.52
C PHE A 46 -2.89 -1.49 -6.74
N ILE A 47 -3.81 -0.56 -6.57
CA ILE A 47 -3.99 0.57 -7.49
C ILE A 47 -3.89 1.86 -6.68
N SER A 48 -3.62 2.96 -7.37
CA SER A 48 -3.58 4.28 -6.75
C SER A 48 -4.08 5.32 -7.74
N GLY A 49 -4.90 6.27 -7.27
CA GLY A 49 -5.41 7.33 -8.11
C GLY A 49 -6.67 6.93 -8.84
N LYS A 50 -6.85 7.48 -10.06
CA LYS A 50 -8.04 7.55 -10.89
C LYS A 50 -8.96 8.72 -10.49
N TYR A 51 -9.00 9.05 -9.21
CA TYR A 51 -9.77 10.18 -8.67
C TYR A 51 -8.85 11.13 -7.91
N GLY A 52 -9.36 12.32 -7.62
CA GLY A 52 -8.63 13.32 -6.85
C GLY A 52 -7.40 13.86 -7.57
N ASN A 53 -6.29 13.96 -6.87
CA ASN A 53 -5.05 14.54 -7.36
C ASN A 53 -4.10 13.52 -8.03
N GLY A 54 -4.59 12.32 -8.31
CA GLY A 54 -3.81 11.29 -8.97
C GLY A 54 -3.22 10.28 -7.99
N TYR A 55 -2.31 9.44 -8.51
CA TYR A 55 -1.72 8.39 -7.69
C TYR A 55 -0.73 8.95 -6.68
N ALA A 56 -0.42 8.15 -5.64
CA ALA A 56 0.45 8.55 -4.55
C ALA A 56 1.86 8.87 -5.04
N PRO A 57 2.47 9.97 -4.55
CA PRO A 57 3.83 10.32 -4.93
C PRO A 57 4.85 9.27 -4.52
N LYS A 58 5.86 9.07 -5.36
CA LYS A 58 7.02 8.25 -5.01
C LYS A 58 7.80 8.91 -3.88
N GLY A 59 8.33 8.11 -2.99
CA GLY A 59 9.13 8.62 -1.88
C GLY A 59 9.01 7.74 -0.65
N LYS A 60 9.58 8.24 0.44
CA LYS A 60 9.59 7.53 1.73
C LYS A 60 8.50 8.04 2.64
N TYR A 61 7.83 7.11 3.30
CA TYR A 61 6.75 7.37 4.22
C TYR A 61 6.98 6.59 5.51
N LYS A 62 6.29 7.01 6.56
CA LYS A 62 6.25 6.27 7.84
C LYS A 62 4.81 6.02 8.23
N ALA A 63 4.57 4.84 8.79
CA ALA A 63 3.33 4.47 9.44
C ALA A 63 3.62 4.13 10.89
N TYR A 64 2.66 4.37 11.78
CA TYR A 64 2.88 4.28 13.22
C TYR A 64 1.91 3.32 13.88
N SER A 65 2.37 2.65 14.95
CA SER A 65 1.51 1.82 15.77
C SER A 65 0.37 2.67 16.35
N GLY A 66 -0.81 2.07 16.47
CA GLY A 66 -2.00 2.79 16.90
C GLY A 66 -2.75 3.48 15.77
N GLN A 67 -2.16 3.58 14.58
CA GLN A 67 -2.81 4.16 13.41
C GLN A 67 -3.42 3.11 12.48
N LEU A 68 -3.08 1.85 12.62
CA LEU A 68 -3.73 0.76 11.90
C LEU A 68 -5.06 0.46 12.56
N LYS A 69 -6.16 0.75 11.86
CA LYS A 69 -7.50 0.67 12.45
C LYS A 69 -8.46 -0.06 11.53
N HIS A 70 -9.39 -0.80 12.13
CA HIS A 70 -10.51 -1.38 11.40
C HIS A 70 -11.43 -0.27 10.88
N ARG A 71 -12.00 -0.49 9.71
CA ARG A 71 -12.95 0.43 9.08
C ARG A 71 -14.16 -0.35 8.59
N GLN A 72 -15.33 0.28 8.67
CA GLN A 72 -16.59 -0.33 8.24
C GLN A 72 -17.11 0.24 6.92
N GLU A 73 -16.59 1.38 6.47
CA GLU A 73 -17.00 2.00 5.22
C GLU A 73 -16.69 1.09 4.03
N ASN A 74 -17.61 1.02 3.07
CA ASN A 74 -17.45 0.17 1.88
C ASN A 74 -16.16 0.48 1.11
N SER A 75 -15.75 1.73 1.06
CA SER A 75 -14.55 2.15 0.32
C SER A 75 -13.24 1.65 0.93
N TYR A 76 -13.27 1.13 2.16
CA TYR A 76 -12.09 0.65 2.87
C TYR A 76 -12.11 -0.84 3.16
N GLN A 77 -13.02 -1.59 2.54
CA GLN A 77 -13.12 -3.02 2.82
C GLN A 77 -13.22 -3.87 1.56
N GLN A 78 -12.74 -5.09 1.67
CA GLN A 78 -12.94 -6.13 0.65
C GLN A 78 -13.27 -7.44 1.37
N PHE A 79 -14.24 -8.16 0.81
CA PHE A 79 -14.70 -9.43 1.37
C PHE A 79 -15.23 -9.28 2.82
N GLY A 80 -15.77 -8.09 3.15
CA GLY A 80 -16.34 -7.82 4.47
C GLY A 80 -15.31 -7.46 5.56
N PHE A 81 -14.04 -7.32 5.20
CA PHE A 81 -12.99 -6.96 6.14
C PHE A 81 -12.34 -5.64 5.73
N GLY A 82 -12.42 -4.64 6.60
CA GLY A 82 -11.95 -3.28 6.31
C GLY A 82 -10.93 -2.77 7.30
N TRP A 83 -9.98 -1.99 6.80
CA TRP A 83 -8.94 -1.37 7.61
C TRP A 83 -8.26 -0.24 6.85
N CYS A 84 -7.54 0.61 7.57
CA CYS A 84 -6.67 1.60 6.95
C CYS A 84 -5.43 1.82 7.80
N LEU A 85 -4.36 2.25 7.14
CA LEU A 85 -3.10 2.61 7.76
C LEU A 85 -2.61 3.93 7.15
N PRO A 86 -2.71 5.04 7.88
CA PRO A 86 -2.22 6.34 7.39
C PRO A 86 -0.72 6.33 7.12
N LEU A 87 -0.31 7.05 6.09
CA LEU A 87 1.10 7.20 5.69
C LEU A 87 1.51 8.66 5.86
N GLY A 88 2.59 8.88 6.60
CA GLY A 88 3.18 10.21 6.75
C GLY A 88 4.37 10.38 5.81
N ALA A 89 4.27 11.28 4.83
CA ALA A 89 5.35 11.54 3.89
C ALA A 89 6.56 12.12 4.61
N GLN A 90 7.75 11.60 4.26
CA GLN A 90 9.04 12.06 4.81
C GLN A 90 9.76 12.97 3.81
N PHE A 91 9.01 13.62 2.95
CA PHE A 91 9.49 14.57 1.95
C PHE A 91 8.45 15.69 1.80
N GLU A 92 8.85 16.79 1.19
CA GLU A 92 7.95 17.92 0.97
C GLU A 92 6.93 17.58 -0.11
N THR A 93 5.64 17.70 0.24
CA THR A 93 4.52 17.45 -0.67
C THR A 93 3.28 18.18 -0.16
N ASP A 94 2.43 18.61 -1.07
CA ASP A 94 1.12 19.17 -0.74
C ASP A 94 0.03 18.09 -0.60
N ARG A 95 0.41 16.82 -0.79
CA ARG A 95 -0.50 15.69 -0.64
C ARG A 95 -0.62 15.31 0.83
N SER A 96 -1.85 15.04 1.26
CA SER A 96 -2.15 14.64 2.63
C SER A 96 -3.24 13.58 2.66
N GLY A 97 -3.40 12.93 3.81
CA GLY A 97 -4.43 11.90 3.96
C GLY A 97 -4.18 10.62 3.18
N LEU A 98 -2.94 10.37 2.78
CA LEU A 98 -2.59 9.15 2.06
C LEU A 98 -2.60 7.95 3.02
N MET A 99 -3.12 6.81 2.56
CA MET A 99 -3.26 5.61 3.38
C MET A 99 -3.03 4.35 2.56
N LEU A 100 -2.65 3.27 3.24
CA LEU A 100 -2.85 1.92 2.73
C LEU A 100 -4.22 1.44 3.20
N HIS A 101 -5.01 0.87 2.31
CA HIS A 101 -6.31 0.28 2.69
C HIS A 101 -6.79 -0.69 1.61
N PRO A 102 -7.67 -1.66 1.94
CA PRO A 102 -8.38 -2.39 0.89
C PRO A 102 -9.17 -1.40 0.04
N ASP A 103 -9.12 -1.55 -1.27
CA ASP A 103 -9.87 -0.67 -2.19
C ASP A 103 -11.23 -1.28 -2.46
N GLY A 104 -12.22 -0.89 -1.67
CA GLY A 104 -13.58 -1.36 -1.79
C GLY A 104 -14.46 -0.43 -2.61
N GLY A 105 -15.68 -0.91 -2.91
CA GLY A 105 -16.64 -0.12 -3.67
C GLY A 105 -16.22 0.04 -5.13
N VAL A 106 -16.16 1.28 -5.60
CA VAL A 106 -15.74 1.60 -6.97
C VAL A 106 -14.22 1.54 -7.06
N GLU A 107 -13.71 0.88 -8.11
CA GLU A 107 -12.26 0.77 -8.34
C GLU A 107 -11.62 2.15 -8.46
N GLY A 108 -10.55 2.36 -7.70
CA GLY A 108 -9.80 3.60 -7.70
C GLY A 108 -9.78 4.29 -6.34
N THR A 109 -8.85 5.21 -6.16
CA THR A 109 -8.67 5.96 -4.92
C THR A 109 -8.49 7.44 -5.21
N LEU A 110 -8.58 8.27 -4.15
CA LEU A 110 -8.25 9.68 -4.23
C LEU A 110 -6.75 9.95 -4.13
N GLY A 111 -5.92 8.89 -4.24
CA GLY A 111 -4.46 8.97 -4.17
C GLY A 111 -3.85 8.01 -3.16
N CYS A 112 -4.66 7.27 -2.42
CA CYS A 112 -4.19 6.23 -1.51
C CYS A 112 -3.67 5.01 -2.25
N ILE A 113 -2.98 4.14 -1.54
CA ILE A 113 -2.62 2.81 -2.03
C ILE A 113 -3.80 1.87 -1.72
N GLY A 114 -4.61 1.59 -2.72
CA GLY A 114 -5.79 0.74 -2.62
C GLY A 114 -5.46 -0.71 -2.97
N LEU A 115 -5.41 -1.57 -1.97
CA LEU A 115 -5.05 -2.97 -2.15
C LEU A 115 -6.19 -3.77 -2.77
N HIS A 116 -5.84 -4.64 -3.71
CA HIS A 116 -6.78 -5.53 -4.40
C HIS A 116 -6.45 -6.97 -4.06
N PHE A 117 -7.18 -7.51 -3.11
CA PHE A 117 -7.01 -8.88 -2.65
C PHE A 117 -7.87 -9.85 -3.47
N GLU A 118 -7.42 -11.10 -3.57
CA GLU A 118 -8.15 -12.15 -4.28
C GLU A 118 -9.10 -12.92 -3.37
N SER A 119 -8.93 -12.77 -2.04
CA SER A 119 -9.75 -13.50 -1.07
C SER A 119 -9.76 -12.76 0.27
N LEU A 120 -10.71 -13.15 1.13
CA LEU A 120 -10.74 -12.70 2.52
C LEU A 120 -9.44 -13.08 3.23
N ASP A 121 -8.95 -14.29 3.00
CA ASP A 121 -7.72 -14.78 3.66
C ASP A 121 -6.52 -13.90 3.31
N GLU A 122 -6.40 -13.47 2.05
CA GLU A 122 -5.32 -12.59 1.62
C GLU A 122 -5.42 -11.22 2.29
N ASN A 123 -6.63 -10.65 2.36
CA ASN A 123 -6.89 -9.38 3.02
C ASN A 123 -6.47 -9.45 4.50
N VAL A 124 -6.95 -10.46 5.22
CA VAL A 124 -6.64 -10.65 6.64
C VAL A 124 -5.14 -10.90 6.85
N LYS A 125 -4.52 -11.66 5.95
CA LYS A 125 -3.07 -11.92 6.00
C LYS A 125 -2.26 -10.62 5.92
N CYS A 126 -2.60 -9.75 4.97
CA CYS A 126 -1.92 -8.46 4.82
C CYS A 126 -2.08 -7.62 6.09
N TYR A 127 -3.29 -7.50 6.60
CA TYR A 127 -3.57 -6.77 7.83
C TYR A 127 -2.75 -7.32 9.00
N ASN A 128 -2.72 -8.63 9.18
CA ASN A 128 -2.00 -9.26 10.29
C ASN A 128 -0.50 -9.05 10.21
N LEU A 129 0.08 -9.09 9.02
CA LEU A 129 1.50 -8.82 8.83
C LEU A 129 1.86 -7.39 9.26
N LEU A 130 1.04 -6.42 8.86
CA LEU A 130 1.24 -5.02 9.24
C LEU A 130 1.07 -4.82 10.74
N ARG A 131 0.00 -5.37 11.32
CA ARG A 131 -0.28 -5.28 12.75
C ARG A 131 0.84 -5.89 13.59
N ASP A 132 1.27 -7.10 13.25
CA ASP A 132 2.30 -7.80 14.02
C ASP A 132 3.63 -7.04 13.99
N TYR A 133 3.97 -6.45 12.85
CA TYR A 133 5.18 -5.63 12.75
C TYR A 133 5.06 -4.37 13.61
N LEU A 134 3.94 -3.65 13.52
CA LEU A 134 3.72 -2.41 14.25
C LEU A 134 3.61 -2.64 15.76
N ASP A 135 3.12 -3.79 16.19
CA ASP A 135 3.07 -4.15 17.62
C ASP A 135 4.48 -4.30 18.22
N LYS A 136 5.45 -4.68 17.39
CA LYS A 136 6.83 -4.90 17.84
C LYS A 136 7.73 -3.69 17.63
N SER A 137 7.53 -2.94 16.56
CA SER A 137 8.49 -1.94 16.10
C SER A 137 8.01 -0.49 16.19
N ASN A 138 6.75 -0.26 16.50
CA ASN A 138 6.09 1.06 16.61
C ASN A 138 6.08 1.89 15.33
N ILE A 139 7.08 1.77 14.48
CA ILE A 139 7.20 2.52 13.23
C ILE A 139 7.45 1.53 12.10
N LEU A 140 6.70 1.67 11.02
CA LEU A 140 6.89 0.91 9.79
C LEU A 140 7.30 1.88 8.69
N ASN A 141 8.47 1.63 8.09
CA ASN A 141 8.91 2.39 6.94
C ASN A 141 8.22 1.87 5.69
N VAL A 142 7.75 2.80 4.87
CA VAL A 142 7.07 2.51 3.59
C VAL A 142 7.76 3.32 2.51
N GLU A 143 8.05 2.69 1.40
CA GLU A 143 8.64 3.39 0.24
C GLU A 143 7.79 3.10 -0.99
N ILE A 144 7.48 4.15 -1.76
CA ILE A 144 6.81 4.04 -3.05
C ILE A 144 7.84 4.33 -4.13
N VAL A 145 8.04 3.37 -5.00
CA VAL A 145 9.05 3.45 -6.07
C VAL A 145 8.48 3.25 -7.46
#